data_844b3670507291b5e160772f295bf526
#
_entry.id   844b3670507291b5e160772f295bf526
#
_cell.length_a   1.000
_cell.length_b   1.000
_cell.length_c   1.000
_cell.angle_alpha   90.00
_cell.angle_beta   90.00
_cell.angle_gamma   90.00
#
_symmetry.space_group_name_H-M   'P 1'
#
loop_
_entity.id
_entity.type
_entity.pdbx_description
1 polymer ?
#
loop_
_entity_poly.entity_id
_entity_poly.type
_entity_poly.pdbx_seq_one_letter_code
_entity_poly.pdbx_strand_id
1 'polypeptide(L)'
;MRRTTRTMRGLVVVLAGIAGLGAVAYAATPHPQGPTPGSAPKAERSQGVASLPKPKITMHPDKLATSTTAKFAFTVRSGKPRFQCRLDGRPWGTCQSPVSFSKLTVGSHSFSVRSAGPRKRYSKTARFRWQVLEPKDFSITPQLGGLGALYPGAPAQALPLTIVNPNPVPILVTSLQVRATADPPGCGSAENLVLGGSSASSAAPIKVPANGAVSLPAPGASAPSIQLRDLPVSQDACQRAQFPLAFSGTARG
;
A
#
# COMPACT_ATOMS: atom_id res chain seq x y z
N MET A 1 -8.99 16.52 -32.51
CA MET A 1 -7.70 16.39 -31.80
C MET A 1 -7.05 17.77 -31.70
N ARG A 2 -7.14 18.45 -30.55
CA ARG A 2 -6.45 19.71 -30.29
C ARG A 2 -5.70 19.57 -28.97
N ARG A 3 -4.36 19.58 -29.06
CA ARG A 3 -3.46 19.67 -27.93
C ARG A 3 -3.45 21.12 -27.42
N THR A 4 -3.79 21.34 -26.17
CA THR A 4 -3.64 22.63 -25.48
C THR A 4 -2.42 22.56 -24.56
N THR A 5 -1.33 23.16 -25.00
CA THR A 5 -0.14 23.44 -24.20
C THR A 5 -0.39 24.66 -23.34
N ARG A 6 -0.34 24.54 -22.03
CA ARG A 6 -0.46 25.68 -21.09
C ARG A 6 0.94 26.02 -20.56
N THR A 7 1.47 27.15 -21.00
CA THR A 7 2.73 27.75 -20.57
C THR A 7 2.52 28.47 -19.23
N MET A 8 3.26 28.11 -18.18
CA MET A 8 3.34 28.87 -16.93
C MET A 8 4.42 29.95 -17.05
N ARG A 9 4.02 31.22 -16.93
CA ARG A 9 4.92 32.37 -16.77
C ARG A 9 5.22 32.54 -15.25
N GLY A 10 6.48 32.46 -14.88
CA GLY A 10 6.96 32.80 -13.54
C GLY A 10 7.09 34.30 -13.38
N LEU A 11 6.58 34.82 -12.27
CA LEU A 11 6.77 36.22 -11.83
C LEU A 11 7.89 36.23 -10.79
N VAL A 12 8.99 36.92 -11.12
CA VAL A 12 10.09 37.20 -10.20
C VAL A 12 9.82 38.57 -9.55
N VAL A 13 9.69 38.63 -8.23
CA VAL A 13 9.64 39.87 -7.45
C VAL A 13 10.98 40.01 -6.72
N VAL A 14 11.72 41.06 -7.11
CA VAL A 14 12.95 41.53 -6.42
C VAL A 14 12.53 42.63 -5.47
N LEU A 15 12.82 42.46 -4.18
CA LEU A 15 12.72 43.53 -3.18
C LEU A 15 14.12 43.94 -2.72
N ALA A 16 14.51 45.16 -3.05
CA ALA A 16 15.74 45.80 -2.65
C ALA A 16 15.64 46.32 -1.19
N GLY A 17 16.74 46.18 -0.46
CA GLY A 17 16.90 46.63 0.91
C GLY A 17 17.12 48.12 1.05
N ILE A 18 16.80 48.63 2.22
CA ILE A 18 17.29 49.95 2.69
C ILE A 18 17.85 49.76 4.10
N ALA A 19 19.14 50.08 4.24
CA ALA A 19 19.82 50.22 5.51
C ALA A 19 19.55 51.62 6.09
N GLY A 20 19.30 51.71 7.39
CA GLY A 20 19.20 52.95 8.11
C GLY A 20 19.80 52.84 9.51
N LEU A 21 20.98 53.37 9.68
CA LEU A 21 21.67 53.55 10.94
C LEU A 21 21.08 54.77 11.68
N GLY A 22 20.84 54.64 13.00
CA GLY A 22 20.50 55.76 13.85
C GLY A 22 20.70 55.43 15.33
N ALA A 23 21.90 55.64 15.84
CA ALA A 23 22.19 55.57 17.26
C ALA A 23 21.89 56.93 17.91
N VAL A 24 21.09 56.94 18.97
CA VAL A 24 20.92 58.14 19.85
C VAL A 24 21.19 57.69 21.29
N ALA A 25 22.24 58.24 21.87
CA ALA A 25 22.58 58.10 23.29
C ALA A 25 21.74 59.07 24.13
N TYR A 26 21.13 58.60 25.21
CA TYR A 26 20.52 59.43 26.23
C TYR A 26 21.22 59.25 27.57
N ALA A 27 21.56 60.36 28.16
CA ALA A 27 22.26 60.47 29.42
C ALA A 27 21.36 60.13 30.61
N ALA A 28 21.94 59.48 31.61
CA ALA A 28 21.30 59.14 32.87
C ALA A 28 21.18 60.33 33.84
N THR A 29 20.01 60.55 34.40
CA THR A 29 19.79 61.42 35.56
C THR A 29 19.54 60.55 36.81
N PRO A 30 20.06 60.94 37.99
CA PRO A 30 19.90 60.15 39.23
C PRO A 30 18.52 60.34 39.83
N HIS A 31 17.89 59.28 40.26
CA HIS A 31 16.58 59.26 40.87
C HIS A 31 16.67 59.07 42.39
N PRO A 32 15.82 59.77 43.21
CA PRO A 32 15.82 59.61 44.64
C PRO A 32 15.21 58.33 45.13
N GLN A 33 15.75 57.77 46.19
CA GLN A 33 15.31 56.56 46.85
C GLN A 33 13.92 56.73 47.49
N GLY A 34 12.99 55.89 47.12
CA GLY A 34 11.67 55.74 47.72
C GLY A 34 11.60 54.55 48.68
N PRO A 35 10.54 54.44 49.50
CA PRO A 35 10.51 53.68 50.75
C PRO A 35 10.45 52.14 50.58
N THR A 36 10.89 51.45 51.65
CA THR A 36 10.99 50.04 51.96
C THR A 36 9.83 49.14 51.54
N PRO A 37 10.12 47.83 51.28
CA PRO A 37 9.23 46.89 50.59
C PRO A 37 8.14 46.34 51.52
N GLY A 38 6.91 46.67 51.15
CA GLY A 38 5.75 45.95 51.60
C GLY A 38 5.72 44.58 50.90
N SER A 39 5.37 43.53 51.63
CA SER A 39 5.26 42.15 51.23
C SER A 39 4.61 42.00 49.84
N ALA A 40 5.37 41.51 48.87
CA ALA A 40 4.87 41.17 47.57
C ALA A 40 3.76 40.09 47.73
N PRO A 41 2.61 40.21 47.04
CA PRO A 41 1.62 39.16 46.97
C PRO A 41 2.27 37.95 46.30
N LYS A 42 2.17 36.79 46.98
CA LYS A 42 2.57 35.49 46.42
C LYS A 42 1.98 35.40 45.03
N ALA A 43 2.83 35.40 44.00
CA ALA A 43 2.41 35.12 42.64
C ALA A 43 1.66 33.81 42.66
N GLU A 44 0.35 33.83 42.48
CA GLU A 44 -0.45 32.67 42.17
C GLU A 44 0.18 32.03 40.93
N ARG A 45 0.80 30.86 41.15
CA ARG A 45 1.25 30.01 40.06
C ARG A 45 0.03 29.80 39.17
N SER A 46 -0.04 30.52 38.07
CA SER A 46 -0.95 30.23 36.98
C SER A 46 -0.77 28.74 36.70
N GLN A 47 -1.71 27.92 37.16
CA GLN A 47 -1.73 26.50 36.84
C GLN A 47 -1.87 26.43 35.34
N GLY A 48 -0.74 26.33 34.65
CA GLY A 48 -0.66 26.15 33.21
C GLY A 48 -1.56 25.01 32.83
N VAL A 49 -2.64 25.31 32.16
CA VAL A 49 -3.64 24.33 31.73
C VAL A 49 -2.92 23.32 30.89
N ALA A 50 -2.65 22.14 31.47
CA ALA A 50 -1.88 21.07 30.83
C ALA A 50 -2.40 20.82 29.40
N SER A 51 -1.49 20.89 28.43
CA SER A 51 -1.83 20.64 27.03
C SER A 51 -2.24 19.19 26.84
N LEU A 52 -3.30 18.96 26.07
CA LEU A 52 -3.72 17.59 25.76
C LEU A 52 -2.60 16.82 25.01
N PRO A 53 -2.37 15.54 25.37
CA PRO A 53 -1.32 14.75 24.71
C PRO A 53 -1.63 14.54 23.24
N LYS A 54 -0.63 14.79 22.39
CA LYS A 54 -0.71 14.53 20.95
C LYS A 54 -0.77 13.00 20.72
N PRO A 55 -1.74 12.49 19.92
CA PRO A 55 -1.76 11.07 19.56
C PRO A 55 -0.52 10.67 18.75
N LYS A 56 -0.08 9.42 18.94
CA LYS A 56 0.88 8.73 18.08
C LYS A 56 0.13 7.71 17.24
N ILE A 57 0.25 7.79 15.93
CA ILE A 57 -0.27 6.75 15.01
C ILE A 57 0.69 5.57 15.10
N THR A 58 0.18 4.39 15.47
CA THR A 58 0.94 3.16 15.69
C THR A 58 0.72 2.12 14.61
N MET A 59 -0.39 2.23 13.86
CA MET A 59 -0.68 1.40 12.68
C MET A 59 -1.26 2.30 11.59
N HIS A 60 -0.83 2.07 10.37
CA HIS A 60 -1.28 2.79 9.19
C HIS A 60 -1.05 1.90 7.95
N PRO A 61 -1.71 2.15 6.81
CA PRO A 61 -1.38 1.51 5.54
C PRO A 61 0.04 1.88 5.07
N ASP A 62 0.55 1.18 4.08
CA ASP A 62 1.77 1.59 3.40
C ASP A 62 1.59 2.95 2.71
N LYS A 63 2.69 3.64 2.42
CA LYS A 63 2.65 4.94 1.73
C LYS A 63 2.09 4.83 0.32
N LEU A 64 2.32 3.69 -0.34
CA LEU A 64 1.71 3.29 -1.60
C LEU A 64 0.92 2.01 -1.35
N ALA A 65 -0.32 1.94 -1.76
CA ALA A 65 -1.20 0.79 -1.59
C ALA A 65 -2.15 0.69 -2.79
N THR A 66 -2.53 -0.52 -3.15
CA THR A 66 -3.61 -0.78 -4.12
C THR A 66 -4.94 -1.06 -3.43
N SER A 67 -4.90 -1.26 -2.11
CA SER A 67 -6.12 -1.48 -1.31
C SER A 67 -6.96 -0.21 -1.19
N THR A 68 -8.25 -0.32 -1.46
CA THR A 68 -9.25 0.73 -1.23
C THR A 68 -9.72 0.80 0.22
N THR A 69 -9.05 0.07 1.13
CA THR A 69 -9.31 0.10 2.57
C THR A 69 -8.06 0.56 3.33
N ALA A 70 -8.24 1.31 4.41
CA ALA A 70 -7.16 1.74 5.28
C ALA A 70 -7.56 1.60 6.75
N LYS A 71 -6.68 1.02 7.56
CA LYS A 71 -6.87 0.86 9.01
C LYS A 71 -5.80 1.65 9.74
N PHE A 72 -6.22 2.41 10.76
CA PHE A 72 -5.32 3.20 11.61
C PHE A 72 -5.51 2.81 13.06
N ALA A 73 -4.42 2.60 13.78
CA ALA A 73 -4.40 2.56 15.23
C ALA A 73 -3.58 3.74 15.76
N PHE A 74 -3.98 4.28 16.89
CA PHE A 74 -3.31 5.40 17.53
C PHE A 74 -3.49 5.33 19.04
N THR A 75 -2.55 5.91 19.75
CA THR A 75 -2.52 5.96 21.21
C THR A 75 -1.98 7.29 21.72
N VAL A 76 -2.09 7.52 23.02
CA VAL A 76 -1.44 8.63 23.74
C VAL A 76 -0.59 8.05 24.89
N ARG A 77 0.44 8.80 25.28
CA ARG A 77 1.33 8.37 26.38
C ARG A 77 0.66 8.34 27.75
N SER A 78 -0.32 9.22 27.97
CA SER A 78 -0.97 9.37 29.28
C SER A 78 -2.41 9.83 29.16
N GLY A 79 -3.24 9.44 30.11
CA GLY A 79 -4.66 9.76 30.15
C GLY A 79 -5.51 8.93 29.19
N LYS A 80 -6.81 9.16 29.21
CA LYS A 80 -7.80 8.53 28.31
C LYS A 80 -8.62 9.61 27.62
N PRO A 81 -8.02 10.43 26.75
CA PRO A 81 -8.77 11.48 26.06
C PRO A 81 -9.73 10.87 25.05
N ARG A 82 -10.79 11.62 24.71
CA ARG A 82 -11.57 11.33 23.50
C ARG A 82 -10.74 11.69 22.28
N PHE A 83 -10.97 11.01 21.17
CA PHE A 83 -10.29 11.31 19.92
C PHE A 83 -11.24 11.88 18.89
N GLN A 84 -10.71 12.73 18.04
CA GLN A 84 -11.35 13.15 16.81
C GLN A 84 -10.43 12.83 15.64
N CYS A 85 -11.06 12.26 14.60
CA CYS A 85 -10.40 11.88 13.36
C CYS A 85 -11.02 12.63 12.18
N ARG A 86 -10.24 12.79 11.13
CA ARG A 86 -10.75 13.19 9.81
C ARG A 86 -9.95 12.52 8.71
N LEU A 87 -10.64 12.22 7.62
CA LEU A 87 -10.09 11.73 6.37
C LEU A 87 -10.20 12.85 5.33
N ASP A 88 -9.12 13.09 4.57
CA ASP A 88 -9.06 14.00 3.41
C ASP A 88 -9.65 15.39 3.65
N GLY A 89 -9.35 15.94 4.81
CA GLY A 89 -9.82 17.28 5.15
C GLY A 89 -11.32 17.39 5.48
N ARG A 90 -12.08 16.30 5.48
CA ARG A 90 -13.49 16.28 5.92
C ARG A 90 -13.64 16.84 7.34
N PRO A 91 -14.84 17.21 7.78
CA PRO A 91 -15.07 17.65 9.15
C PRO A 91 -14.54 16.65 10.20
N TRP A 92 -14.12 17.18 11.36
CA TRP A 92 -13.68 16.36 12.46
C TRP A 92 -14.85 15.58 13.07
N GLY A 93 -14.74 14.27 13.16
CA GLY A 93 -15.70 13.38 13.82
C GLY A 93 -15.07 12.67 15.01
N THR A 94 -15.89 12.28 15.99
CA THR A 94 -15.46 11.41 17.10
C THR A 94 -15.04 10.05 16.54
N CYS A 95 -13.94 9.49 17.04
CA CYS A 95 -13.42 8.20 16.61
C CYS A 95 -12.79 7.44 17.77
N GLN A 96 -12.60 6.14 17.58
CA GLN A 96 -11.89 5.24 18.48
C GLN A 96 -10.75 4.53 17.73
N SER A 97 -9.75 4.09 18.47
CA SER A 97 -8.65 3.30 17.92
C SER A 97 -8.92 1.81 18.16
N PRO A 98 -8.82 0.94 17.13
CA PRO A 98 -8.53 1.27 15.73
C PRO A 98 -9.73 1.82 14.97
N VAL A 99 -9.49 2.59 13.88
CA VAL A 99 -10.49 3.07 12.93
C VAL A 99 -10.18 2.56 11.54
N SER A 100 -11.21 2.19 10.78
CA SER A 100 -11.07 1.72 9.40
C SER A 100 -11.88 2.60 8.45
N PHE A 101 -11.34 2.78 7.25
CA PHE A 101 -11.98 3.45 6.13
C PHE A 101 -12.04 2.48 4.96
N SER A 102 -13.12 2.50 4.21
CA SER A 102 -13.33 1.66 3.02
C SER A 102 -13.80 2.50 1.85
N LYS A 103 -13.77 1.91 0.64
CA LYS A 103 -14.18 2.58 -0.60
C LYS A 103 -13.37 3.86 -0.86
N LEU A 104 -12.07 3.82 -0.53
CA LEU A 104 -11.16 4.89 -0.89
C LEU A 104 -11.00 4.95 -2.40
N THR A 105 -10.98 6.16 -2.94
CA THR A 105 -10.73 6.38 -4.36
C THR A 105 -9.24 6.23 -4.68
N VAL A 106 -8.90 5.98 -5.93
CA VAL A 106 -7.54 6.13 -6.40
C VAL A 106 -7.10 7.57 -6.23
N GLY A 107 -5.90 7.79 -5.69
CA GLY A 107 -5.35 9.12 -5.43
C GLY A 107 -4.71 9.27 -4.06
N SER A 108 -4.39 10.51 -3.71
CA SER A 108 -3.75 10.86 -2.44
C SER A 108 -4.77 11.01 -1.32
N HIS A 109 -4.47 10.39 -0.18
CA HIS A 109 -5.28 10.43 1.02
C HIS A 109 -4.50 10.95 2.22
N SER A 110 -5.22 11.51 3.18
CA SER A 110 -4.65 11.97 4.45
C SER A 110 -5.55 11.65 5.63
N PHE A 111 -5.02 10.93 6.59
CA PHE A 111 -5.65 10.72 7.89
C PHE A 111 -5.08 11.68 8.91
N SER A 112 -5.94 12.27 9.73
CA SER A 112 -5.55 13.14 10.83
C SER A 112 -6.30 12.77 12.09
N VAL A 113 -5.59 12.74 13.24
CA VAL A 113 -6.16 12.46 14.56
C VAL A 113 -5.65 13.45 15.61
N ARG A 114 -6.51 13.86 16.52
CA ARG A 114 -6.21 14.71 17.66
C ARG A 114 -6.93 14.24 18.92
N SER A 115 -6.37 14.51 20.07
CA SER A 115 -7.08 14.37 21.36
C SER A 115 -8.06 15.52 21.55
N ALA A 116 -9.22 15.21 22.10
CA ALA A 116 -10.26 16.17 22.42
C ALA A 116 -10.58 16.14 23.91
N GLY A 117 -10.62 17.31 24.53
CA GLY A 117 -10.97 17.52 25.93
C GLY A 117 -12.20 18.41 26.08
N PRO A 118 -12.54 18.75 27.33
CA PRO A 118 -13.64 19.65 27.65
C PRO A 118 -13.47 21.03 27.00
N ARG A 119 -14.55 21.79 26.86
CA ARG A 119 -14.55 23.17 26.36
C ARG A 119 -13.87 23.33 24.99
N LYS A 120 -14.06 22.36 24.06
CA LYS A 120 -13.50 22.36 22.71
C LYS A 120 -11.96 22.52 22.67
N ARG A 121 -11.26 22.01 23.67
CA ARG A 121 -9.79 21.96 23.67
C ARG A 121 -9.29 20.77 22.86
N TYR A 122 -8.23 20.97 22.09
CA TYR A 122 -7.65 19.96 21.23
C TYR A 122 -6.13 19.93 21.37
N SER A 123 -5.54 18.75 21.17
CA SER A 123 -4.10 18.58 21.08
C SER A 123 -3.57 19.02 19.70
N LYS A 124 -2.24 19.04 19.57
CA LYS A 124 -1.60 19.03 18.26
C LYS A 124 -2.06 17.78 17.48
N THR A 125 -2.23 17.92 16.16
CA THR A 125 -2.71 16.86 15.26
C THR A 125 -1.57 15.92 14.88
N ALA A 126 -1.81 14.62 14.93
CA ALA A 126 -1.00 13.63 14.22
C ALA A 126 -1.61 13.39 12.83
N ARG A 127 -0.76 13.28 11.80
CA ARG A 127 -1.19 13.11 10.41
C ARG A 127 -0.36 12.03 9.72
N PHE A 128 -1.02 11.26 8.86
CA PHE A 128 -0.41 10.33 7.93
C PHE A 128 -0.95 10.57 6.53
N ARG A 129 -0.10 10.47 5.52
CA ARG A 129 -0.47 10.60 4.10
C ARG A 129 -0.03 9.35 3.36
N TRP A 130 -0.88 8.88 2.45
CA TRP A 130 -0.60 7.74 1.58
C TRP A 130 -1.28 7.95 0.23
N GLN A 131 -0.97 7.10 -0.72
CA GLN A 131 -1.58 7.09 -2.04
C GLN A 131 -2.20 5.72 -2.31
N VAL A 132 -3.45 5.71 -2.75
CA VAL A 132 -4.11 4.54 -3.31
C VAL A 132 -3.86 4.56 -4.81
N LEU A 133 -3.29 3.47 -5.32
CA LEU A 133 -2.94 3.30 -6.72
C LEU A 133 -3.99 2.44 -7.41
N GLU A 134 -4.22 2.69 -8.67
CA GLU A 134 -4.98 1.77 -9.53
C GLU A 134 -4.16 0.49 -9.71
N PRO A 135 -4.70 -0.71 -9.38
CA PRO A 135 -3.99 -1.95 -9.59
C PRO A 135 -3.89 -2.24 -11.10
N LYS A 136 -2.71 -2.69 -11.52
CA LYS A 136 -2.47 -3.22 -12.86
C LYS A 136 -2.45 -4.74 -12.79
N ASP A 137 -2.99 -5.39 -13.81
CA ASP A 137 -2.93 -6.84 -13.92
C ASP A 137 -1.48 -7.31 -14.02
N PHE A 138 -1.19 -8.43 -13.37
CA PHE A 138 0.08 -9.12 -13.54
C PHE A 138 0.03 -9.98 -14.81
N SER A 139 1.18 -10.23 -15.42
CA SER A 139 1.28 -11.12 -16.56
C SER A 139 1.91 -12.45 -16.19
N ILE A 140 1.54 -13.50 -16.93
CA ILE A 140 2.09 -14.85 -16.82
C ILE A 140 2.71 -15.20 -18.17
N THR A 141 4.01 -15.47 -18.19
CA THR A 141 4.75 -15.86 -19.40
C THR A 141 5.24 -17.29 -19.25
N PRO A 142 4.65 -18.27 -19.96
CA PRO A 142 5.12 -19.65 -19.92
C PRO A 142 6.49 -19.79 -20.61
N GLN A 143 7.32 -20.72 -20.12
CA GLN A 143 8.65 -21.05 -20.62
C GLN A 143 8.71 -22.53 -20.99
N LEU A 144 7.94 -22.94 -21.99
CA LEU A 144 7.69 -24.36 -22.32
C LEU A 144 8.74 -24.99 -23.21
N GLY A 145 9.75 -24.26 -23.70
CA GLY A 145 10.78 -24.77 -24.63
C GLY A 145 11.68 -25.86 -24.08
N GLY A 146 11.62 -26.20 -22.80
CA GLY A 146 12.40 -27.28 -22.16
C GLY A 146 11.56 -28.47 -21.70
N LEU A 147 10.28 -28.52 -22.07
CA LEU A 147 9.44 -29.68 -21.71
C LEU A 147 9.88 -30.95 -22.44
N GLY A 148 9.98 -32.04 -21.71
CA GLY A 148 10.17 -33.38 -22.28
C GLY A 148 8.93 -33.85 -23.01
N ALA A 149 9.09 -34.95 -23.79
CA ALA A 149 7.96 -35.60 -24.42
C ALA A 149 6.97 -36.10 -23.34
N LEU A 150 5.68 -35.88 -23.57
CA LEU A 150 4.62 -36.49 -22.78
C LEU A 150 4.28 -37.85 -23.37
N TYR A 151 4.26 -38.89 -22.55
CA TYR A 151 3.82 -40.22 -22.93
C TYR A 151 2.92 -40.82 -21.84
N PRO A 152 2.01 -41.74 -22.16
CA PRO A 152 1.14 -42.36 -21.19
C PRO A 152 1.93 -42.97 -20.01
N GLY A 153 1.46 -42.75 -18.80
CA GLY A 153 2.11 -43.22 -17.58
C GLY A 153 3.37 -42.43 -17.14
N ALA A 154 3.84 -41.46 -17.92
CA ALA A 154 4.92 -40.58 -17.49
C ALA A 154 4.56 -39.77 -16.25
N PRO A 155 5.52 -39.44 -15.38
CA PRO A 155 5.26 -38.54 -14.26
C PRO A 155 4.83 -37.16 -14.74
N ALA A 156 4.06 -36.46 -13.91
CA ALA A 156 3.66 -35.06 -14.19
C ALA A 156 4.89 -34.18 -14.37
N GLN A 157 4.89 -33.37 -15.43
CA GLN A 157 5.93 -32.38 -15.70
C GLN A 157 5.48 -31.00 -15.25
N ALA A 158 6.37 -30.29 -14.61
CA ALA A 158 6.13 -28.87 -14.27
C ALA A 158 6.07 -28.05 -15.57
N LEU A 159 5.20 -27.05 -15.57
CA LEU A 159 5.09 -26.06 -16.64
C LEU A 159 5.79 -24.76 -16.17
N PRO A 160 7.07 -24.58 -16.47
CA PRO A 160 7.81 -23.41 -16.03
C PRO A 160 7.20 -22.13 -16.59
N LEU A 161 7.16 -21.10 -15.77
CA LEU A 161 6.61 -19.80 -16.16
C LEU A 161 7.22 -18.66 -15.33
N THR A 162 7.07 -17.44 -15.83
CA THR A 162 7.44 -16.22 -15.10
C THR A 162 6.19 -15.36 -14.86
N ILE A 163 6.01 -14.94 -13.62
CA ILE A 163 4.98 -13.97 -13.20
C ILE A 163 5.63 -12.61 -13.11
N VAL A 164 5.08 -11.62 -13.82
CA VAL A 164 5.59 -10.24 -13.80
C VAL A 164 4.56 -9.31 -13.17
N ASN A 165 4.99 -8.55 -12.16
CA ASN A 165 4.17 -7.56 -11.46
C ASN A 165 4.52 -6.13 -11.91
N PRO A 166 3.67 -5.44 -12.68
CA PRO A 166 3.92 -4.07 -13.11
C PRO A 166 3.52 -3.02 -12.06
N ASN A 167 3.04 -3.44 -10.87
CA ASN A 167 2.64 -2.53 -9.82
C ASN A 167 3.84 -2.10 -8.98
N PRO A 168 3.91 -0.84 -8.52
CA PRO A 168 4.98 -0.36 -7.63
C PRO A 168 4.81 -0.82 -6.17
N VAL A 169 3.93 -1.80 -5.93
CA VAL A 169 3.73 -2.50 -4.66
C VAL A 169 3.81 -4.00 -4.90
N PRO A 170 4.28 -4.80 -3.92
CA PRO A 170 4.26 -6.25 -4.05
C PRO A 170 2.84 -6.78 -4.20
N ILE A 171 2.67 -7.87 -4.94
CA ILE A 171 1.42 -8.62 -5.01
C ILE A 171 1.62 -10.02 -4.43
N LEU A 172 0.52 -10.60 -3.96
CA LEU A 172 0.44 -11.94 -3.43
C LEU A 172 -0.44 -12.78 -4.34
N VAL A 173 0.15 -13.62 -5.19
CA VAL A 173 -0.59 -14.53 -6.09
C VAL A 173 -1.17 -15.67 -5.25
N THR A 174 -2.49 -15.79 -5.24
CA THR A 174 -3.23 -16.75 -4.40
C THR A 174 -3.79 -17.94 -5.16
N SER A 175 -3.77 -17.89 -6.48
CA SER A 175 -4.05 -19.04 -7.34
C SER A 175 -3.33 -18.90 -8.66
N LEU A 176 -2.97 -20.02 -9.24
CA LEU A 176 -2.38 -20.09 -10.57
C LEU A 176 -2.76 -21.42 -11.20
N GLN A 177 -3.43 -21.38 -12.33
CA GLN A 177 -4.01 -22.54 -12.99
C GLN A 177 -3.63 -22.58 -14.46
N VAL A 178 -3.70 -23.77 -15.04
CA VAL A 178 -3.52 -24.04 -16.46
C VAL A 178 -4.73 -24.78 -16.99
N ARG A 179 -5.10 -24.52 -18.23
CA ARG A 179 -6.15 -25.24 -18.96
C ARG A 179 -5.77 -25.41 -20.42
N ALA A 180 -6.22 -26.46 -21.04
CA ALA A 180 -6.21 -26.57 -22.50
C ALA A 180 -7.32 -25.66 -23.09
N THR A 181 -7.06 -25.00 -24.20
CA THR A 181 -8.01 -24.11 -24.85
C THR A 181 -8.62 -24.69 -26.13
N ALA A 182 -8.01 -25.74 -26.65
CA ALA A 182 -8.52 -26.52 -27.77
C ALA A 182 -8.01 -27.96 -27.68
N ASP A 183 -8.77 -28.89 -28.23
CA ASP A 183 -8.45 -30.28 -28.32
C ASP A 183 -7.97 -30.65 -29.72
N PRO A 184 -6.88 -31.41 -29.87
CA PRO A 184 -6.49 -32.01 -31.13
C PRO A 184 -7.54 -33.05 -31.56
N PRO A 185 -7.73 -33.26 -32.88
CA PRO A 185 -8.67 -34.26 -33.38
C PRO A 185 -8.38 -35.67 -32.81
N GLY A 186 -9.39 -36.30 -32.21
CA GLY A 186 -9.30 -37.60 -31.60
C GLY A 186 -8.50 -37.73 -30.29
N CYS A 187 -8.03 -36.59 -29.73
CA CYS A 187 -7.31 -36.55 -28.47
C CYS A 187 -7.85 -35.43 -27.58
N GLY A 188 -8.97 -35.67 -26.90
CA GLY A 188 -9.58 -34.70 -25.97
C GLY A 188 -8.71 -34.48 -24.74
N SER A 189 -8.55 -33.23 -24.34
CA SER A 189 -7.76 -32.87 -23.15
C SER A 189 -8.41 -33.34 -21.84
N ALA A 190 -9.72 -33.38 -21.77
CA ALA A 190 -10.45 -33.81 -20.58
C ALA A 190 -10.21 -35.26 -20.22
N GLU A 191 -10.13 -36.11 -21.22
CA GLU A 191 -9.90 -37.56 -21.08
C GLU A 191 -8.41 -37.88 -20.92
N ASN A 192 -7.55 -37.25 -21.71
CA ASN A 192 -6.15 -37.63 -21.85
C ASN A 192 -5.18 -36.84 -20.97
N LEU A 193 -5.50 -35.63 -20.52
CA LEU A 193 -4.60 -34.82 -19.71
C LEU A 193 -5.01 -34.75 -18.24
N VAL A 194 -4.01 -34.67 -17.36
CA VAL A 194 -4.13 -34.17 -16.00
C VAL A 194 -3.41 -32.82 -15.95
N LEU A 195 -4.15 -31.77 -15.74
CA LEU A 195 -3.61 -30.42 -15.58
C LEU A 195 -3.69 -30.02 -14.10
N GLY A 196 -2.55 -29.87 -13.46
CA GLY A 196 -2.42 -29.45 -12.06
C GLY A 196 -2.18 -27.94 -11.93
N GLY A 197 -2.80 -27.30 -10.92
CA GLY A 197 -2.48 -25.93 -10.53
C GLY A 197 -1.12 -25.85 -9.84
N SER A 198 -0.66 -24.63 -9.58
CA SER A 198 0.51 -24.37 -8.73
C SER A 198 0.18 -24.58 -7.25
N SER A 199 1.20 -24.49 -6.38
CA SER A 199 1.02 -24.50 -4.92
C SER A 199 0.46 -23.18 -4.35
N ALA A 200 0.25 -22.15 -5.18
CA ALA A 200 -0.27 -20.86 -4.74
C ALA A 200 -1.66 -21.00 -4.11
N SER A 201 -1.81 -20.47 -2.90
CA SER A 201 -3.08 -20.44 -2.18
C SER A 201 -3.20 -19.19 -1.32
N SER A 202 -4.39 -18.95 -0.78
CA SER A 202 -4.60 -17.83 0.16
C SER A 202 -3.77 -17.97 1.44
N ALA A 203 -3.45 -19.22 1.86
CA ALA A 203 -2.63 -19.51 3.04
C ALA A 203 -1.13 -19.45 2.73
N ALA A 204 -0.73 -19.83 1.51
CA ALA A 204 0.64 -19.85 1.03
C ALA A 204 0.74 -19.12 -0.32
N PRO A 205 0.61 -17.78 -0.35
CA PRO A 205 0.65 -17.03 -1.60
C PRO A 205 2.08 -16.88 -2.12
N ILE A 206 2.24 -16.82 -3.43
CA ILE A 206 3.50 -16.48 -4.08
C ILE A 206 3.67 -14.96 -4.08
N LYS A 207 4.68 -14.46 -3.36
CA LYS A 207 4.98 -13.04 -3.32
C LYS A 207 5.78 -12.62 -4.54
N VAL A 208 5.23 -11.71 -5.36
CA VAL A 208 5.93 -11.09 -6.49
C VAL A 208 6.30 -9.66 -6.11
N PRO A 209 7.59 -9.29 -6.13
CA PRO A 209 8.04 -7.96 -5.71
C PRO A 209 7.45 -6.83 -6.56
N ALA A 210 7.48 -5.61 -6.04
CA ALA A 210 7.10 -4.41 -6.78
C ALA A 210 7.95 -4.23 -8.03
N ASN A 211 7.33 -3.96 -9.18
CA ASN A 211 7.98 -3.80 -10.49
C ASN A 211 8.95 -4.95 -10.80
N GLY A 212 8.63 -6.17 -10.34
CA GLY A 212 9.52 -7.33 -10.41
C GLY A 212 8.85 -8.56 -10.97
N ALA A 213 9.60 -9.66 -10.96
CA ALA A 213 9.15 -10.94 -11.48
C ALA A 213 9.56 -12.11 -10.57
N VAL A 214 8.87 -13.22 -10.70
CA VAL A 214 9.19 -14.51 -10.06
C VAL A 214 9.01 -15.61 -11.10
N SER A 215 10.04 -16.44 -11.27
CA SER A 215 9.96 -17.65 -12.10
C SER A 215 9.58 -18.85 -11.25
N LEU A 216 8.76 -19.71 -11.80
CA LEU A 216 8.34 -20.98 -11.20
C LEU A 216 8.84 -22.17 -12.05
N PRO A 217 9.20 -23.31 -11.39
CA PRO A 217 9.19 -23.56 -9.95
C PRO A 217 10.24 -22.76 -9.19
N ALA A 218 9.95 -22.43 -7.93
CA ALA A 218 10.86 -21.72 -7.03
C ALA A 218 10.85 -22.39 -5.64
N PRO A 219 11.82 -22.13 -4.76
CA PRO A 219 11.80 -22.64 -3.39
C PRO A 219 10.46 -22.31 -2.69
N GLY A 220 9.75 -23.36 -2.25
CA GLY A 220 8.45 -23.23 -1.59
C GLY A 220 7.25 -22.93 -2.52
N ALA A 221 7.45 -22.86 -3.84
CA ALA A 221 6.39 -22.60 -4.80
C ALA A 221 6.52 -23.51 -6.05
N SER A 222 5.53 -24.38 -6.27
CA SER A 222 5.48 -25.21 -7.48
C SER A 222 4.84 -24.45 -8.65
N ALA A 223 5.29 -24.78 -9.87
CA ALA A 223 4.58 -24.39 -11.10
C ALA A 223 3.32 -25.25 -11.29
N PRO A 224 2.37 -24.83 -12.14
CA PRO A 224 1.37 -25.73 -12.69
C PRO A 224 2.03 -26.95 -13.36
N SER A 225 1.29 -28.01 -13.55
CA SER A 225 1.81 -29.26 -14.12
C SER A 225 0.91 -29.83 -15.19
N ILE A 226 1.50 -30.68 -16.03
CA ILE A 226 0.82 -31.46 -17.08
C ILE A 226 1.27 -32.92 -17.02
N GLN A 227 0.34 -33.82 -17.23
CA GLN A 227 0.59 -35.24 -17.35
C GLN A 227 -0.34 -35.84 -18.39
N LEU A 228 0.16 -36.77 -19.23
CA LEU A 228 -0.66 -37.58 -20.09
C LEU A 228 -1.12 -38.83 -19.31
N ARG A 229 -2.42 -39.09 -19.27
CA ARG A 229 -2.99 -40.26 -18.59
C ARG A 229 -2.59 -41.53 -19.34
N ASP A 230 -2.47 -42.60 -18.59
CA ASP A 230 -2.39 -43.96 -19.15
C ASP A 230 -3.81 -44.54 -19.14
N LEU A 231 -4.40 -44.71 -20.32
CA LEU A 231 -5.78 -45.16 -20.48
C LEU A 231 -5.80 -46.59 -21.06
N PRO A 232 -6.77 -47.41 -20.68
CA PRO A 232 -6.87 -48.81 -21.20
C PRO A 232 -7.47 -48.83 -22.62
N VAL A 233 -7.27 -47.78 -23.40
CA VAL A 233 -7.73 -47.63 -24.80
C VAL A 233 -6.59 -47.05 -25.63
N SER A 234 -6.64 -47.23 -26.97
CA SER A 234 -5.63 -46.64 -27.85
C SER A 234 -5.65 -45.13 -27.73
N GLN A 235 -4.45 -44.55 -27.52
CA GLN A 235 -4.19 -43.13 -27.50
C GLN A 235 -3.35 -42.68 -28.72
N ASP A 236 -3.38 -43.45 -29.82
CA ASP A 236 -2.58 -43.17 -31.01
C ASP A 236 -2.88 -41.77 -31.62
N ALA A 237 -4.13 -41.33 -31.51
CA ALA A 237 -4.52 -39.96 -31.92
C ALA A 237 -3.82 -38.85 -31.12
N CYS A 238 -3.28 -39.17 -29.93
CA CYS A 238 -2.52 -38.24 -29.13
C CYS A 238 -1.04 -38.14 -29.50
N GLN A 239 -0.57 -39.01 -30.41
CA GLN A 239 0.81 -38.94 -30.89
C GLN A 239 1.03 -37.62 -31.65
N ARG A 240 2.06 -36.85 -31.22
CA ARG A 240 2.38 -35.53 -31.76
C ARG A 240 1.25 -34.48 -31.63
N ALA A 241 0.22 -34.78 -30.83
CA ALA A 241 -0.84 -33.82 -30.57
C ALA A 241 -0.29 -32.57 -29.83
N GLN A 242 -0.79 -31.41 -30.21
CA GLN A 242 -0.44 -30.14 -29.59
C GLN A 242 -1.65 -29.55 -28.84
N PHE A 243 -1.52 -29.33 -27.57
CA PHE A 243 -2.55 -28.70 -26.74
C PHE A 243 -2.19 -27.24 -26.49
N PRO A 244 -2.94 -26.29 -27.07
CA PRO A 244 -2.77 -24.89 -26.68
C PRO A 244 -3.15 -24.68 -25.21
N LEU A 245 -2.25 -24.14 -24.41
CA LEU A 245 -2.45 -23.94 -22.97
C LEU A 245 -2.69 -22.47 -22.65
N ALA A 246 -3.67 -22.19 -21.80
CA ALA A 246 -3.89 -20.89 -21.19
C ALA A 246 -3.61 -20.95 -19.69
N PHE A 247 -2.93 -19.92 -19.20
CA PHE A 247 -2.62 -19.74 -17.79
C PHE A 247 -3.47 -18.60 -17.23
N SER A 248 -3.95 -18.78 -16.02
CA SER A 248 -4.72 -17.76 -15.30
C SER A 248 -4.36 -17.79 -13.82
N GLY A 249 -4.58 -16.67 -13.15
CA GLY A 249 -4.31 -16.59 -11.73
C GLY A 249 -5.04 -15.41 -11.06
N THR A 250 -5.06 -15.44 -9.72
CA THR A 250 -5.59 -14.36 -8.90
C THR A 250 -4.51 -13.87 -7.95
N ALA A 251 -4.51 -12.57 -7.68
CA ALA A 251 -3.58 -11.94 -6.74
C ALA A 251 -4.32 -10.93 -5.87
N ARG A 252 -3.69 -10.59 -4.73
CA ARG A 252 -4.07 -9.47 -3.86
C ARG A 252 -2.84 -8.59 -3.62
N GLY A 253 -3.06 -7.31 -3.44
CA GLY A 253 -2.06 -6.32 -3.03
C GLY A 253 -2.17 -5.97 -1.56
#